data_a7394fe03304837189dea85e28cd9331
#
_entry.id   a7394fe03304837189dea85e28cd9331
#
_cell.length_a   1.000
_cell.length_b   1.000
_cell.length_c   1.000
_cell.angle_alpha   90.00
_cell.angle_beta   90.00
_cell.angle_gamma   90.00
#
_symmetry.space_group_name_H-M   'P 1'
#
loop_
_entity.id
_entity.type
_entity.pdbx_description
1 polymer ?
#
loop_
_entity_poly.entity_id
_entity_poly.type
_entity_poly.pdbx_seq_one_letter_code
_entity_poly.pdbx_strand_id
1 'polypeptide(L)'
;MDQPSWISTHIQRWEQKPQLRYFYKQEIFRRILAVSDPTAVLVEIGSGPGFLKSAIPNLICTDIEAGPTVDCLVDAAQLPFKNNSVDAFIGVDVLHHFDQPGRFFEMASHSLKPGGRIIFAEPWAGSFGYLFYRFVHHEDCERVQTPFEPAFTGDKSPMDGNAMI
;
A
#
# COMPACT_ATOMS: atom_id res chain seq x y z
N MET A 1 -8.74 22.85 17.82
CA MET A 1 -7.42 22.26 17.56
C MET A 1 -7.68 21.17 16.56
N ASP A 2 -7.17 21.33 15.34
CA ASP A 2 -7.34 20.32 14.30
C ASP A 2 -6.63 19.04 14.73
N GLN A 3 -7.30 17.92 14.59
CA GLN A 3 -6.70 16.60 14.83
C GLN A 3 -5.51 16.43 13.86
N PRO A 4 -4.36 15.95 14.34
CA PRO A 4 -3.24 15.69 13.43
C PRO A 4 -3.69 14.69 12.36
N SER A 5 -3.33 14.95 11.10
CA SER A 5 -3.64 14.02 10.00
C SER A 5 -3.01 12.65 10.32
N TRP A 6 -3.62 11.57 9.83
CA TRP A 6 -3.08 10.22 10.02
C TRP A 6 -1.64 10.12 9.47
N ILE A 7 -1.33 10.80 8.37
CA ILE A 7 0.03 10.88 7.80
C ILE A 7 1.02 11.47 8.81
N SER A 8 0.66 12.59 9.48
CA SER A 8 1.54 13.21 10.47
C SER A 8 1.77 12.32 11.68
N THR A 9 0.75 11.58 12.08
CA THR A 9 0.85 10.58 13.16
C THR A 9 1.80 9.43 12.79
N HIS A 10 1.72 8.94 11.54
CA HIS A 10 2.62 7.89 11.06
C HIS A 10 4.07 8.37 10.93
N ILE A 11 4.31 9.60 10.44
CA ILE A 11 5.64 10.22 10.43
C ILE A 11 6.21 10.28 11.84
N GLN A 12 5.45 10.77 12.81
CA GLN A 12 5.88 10.85 14.20
C GLN A 12 6.21 9.46 14.77
N ARG A 13 5.36 8.46 14.55
CA ARG A 13 5.61 7.07 14.96
C ARG A 13 6.89 6.51 14.34
N TRP A 14 7.12 6.78 13.07
CA TRP A 14 8.32 6.38 12.35
C TRP A 14 9.58 7.01 12.94
N GLU A 15 9.55 8.29 13.30
CA GLU A 15 10.66 8.99 13.92
C GLU A 15 10.95 8.50 15.32
N GLN A 16 9.92 8.25 16.12
CA GLN A 16 10.04 7.83 17.52
C GLN A 16 10.36 6.36 17.72
N LYS A 17 10.16 5.50 16.71
CA LYS A 17 10.33 4.04 16.82
C LYS A 17 11.46 3.51 15.93
N PRO A 18 12.73 3.59 16.35
CA PRO A 18 13.87 3.14 15.56
C PRO A 18 13.80 1.62 15.22
N GLN A 19 13.19 0.81 16.11
CA GLN A 19 12.99 -0.62 15.87
C GLN A 19 12.02 -0.87 14.71
N LEU A 20 10.95 -0.07 14.60
CA LEU A 20 10.01 -0.13 13.49
C LEU A 20 10.72 0.19 12.17
N ARG A 21 11.50 1.28 12.13
CA ARG A 21 12.31 1.65 10.96
C ARG A 21 13.30 0.56 10.56
N TYR A 22 13.96 -0.05 11.55
CA TYR A 22 14.90 -1.15 11.30
C TYR A 22 14.18 -2.34 10.67
N PHE A 23 13.03 -2.75 11.22
CA PHE A 23 12.22 -3.85 10.68
C PHE A 23 11.81 -3.59 9.23
N TYR A 24 11.19 -2.43 8.94
CA TYR A 24 10.77 -2.10 7.57
C TYR A 24 11.95 -2.09 6.60
N LYS A 25 13.08 -1.49 6.98
CA LYS A 25 14.27 -1.42 6.12
C LYS A 25 14.89 -2.81 5.85
N GLN A 26 14.98 -3.66 6.87
CA GLN A 26 15.65 -4.95 6.75
C GLN A 26 14.74 -6.05 6.20
N GLU A 27 13.46 -6.06 6.56
CA GLU A 27 12.57 -7.16 6.20
C GLU A 27 11.67 -6.82 5.01
N ILE A 28 11.22 -5.58 4.85
CA ILE A 28 10.30 -5.19 3.80
C ILE A 28 11.04 -4.55 2.61
N PHE A 29 11.68 -3.39 2.83
CA PHE A 29 12.29 -2.64 1.73
C PHE A 29 13.41 -3.41 1.04
N ARG A 30 14.25 -4.12 1.79
CA ARG A 30 15.30 -4.96 1.22
C ARG A 30 14.73 -6.08 0.32
N ARG A 31 13.59 -6.67 0.69
CA ARG A 31 12.93 -7.69 -0.14
C ARG A 31 12.32 -7.10 -1.40
N ILE A 32 11.71 -5.92 -1.32
CA ILE A 32 11.21 -5.19 -2.48
C ILE A 32 12.38 -4.87 -3.44
N LEU A 33 13.48 -4.31 -2.92
CA LEU A 33 14.67 -4.00 -3.71
C LEU A 33 15.29 -5.23 -4.38
N ALA A 34 15.23 -6.40 -3.75
CA ALA A 34 15.78 -7.64 -4.31
C ALA A 34 15.02 -8.12 -5.56
N VAL A 35 13.78 -7.68 -5.77
CA VAL A 35 12.91 -8.09 -6.88
C VAL A 35 12.52 -6.94 -7.81
N SER A 36 12.97 -5.71 -7.53
CA SER A 36 12.75 -4.52 -8.34
C SER A 36 14.07 -3.98 -8.88
N ASP A 37 14.01 -3.35 -10.05
CA ASP A 37 15.14 -2.59 -10.61
C ASP A 37 14.96 -1.12 -10.22
N PRO A 38 15.82 -0.52 -9.38
CA PRO A 38 15.66 0.86 -8.93
C PRO A 38 15.84 1.89 -10.06
N THR A 39 16.30 1.50 -11.24
CA THR A 39 16.41 2.36 -12.42
C THR A 39 15.16 2.33 -13.31
N ALA A 40 14.25 1.41 -13.04
CA ALA A 40 13.00 1.24 -13.77
C ALA A 40 11.93 2.26 -13.34
N VAL A 41 10.83 2.33 -14.08
CA VAL A 41 9.65 3.13 -13.71
C VAL A 41 8.86 2.39 -12.64
N LEU A 42 9.06 2.76 -11.40
CA LEU A 42 8.43 2.16 -10.23
C LEU A 42 7.37 3.11 -9.66
N VAL A 43 6.19 2.60 -9.40
CA VAL A 43 5.05 3.35 -8.84
C VAL A 43 4.62 2.69 -7.53
N GLU A 44 4.62 3.45 -6.44
CA GLU A 44 4.05 3.03 -5.16
C GLU A 44 2.60 3.46 -5.08
N ILE A 45 1.70 2.50 -4.82
CA ILE A 45 0.27 2.74 -4.60
C ILE A 45 0.03 2.77 -3.09
N GLY A 46 -0.69 3.80 -2.61
CA GLY A 46 -0.92 3.98 -1.18
C GLY A 46 0.38 4.25 -0.42
N SER A 47 1.17 5.19 -0.93
CA SER A 47 2.50 5.48 -0.38
C SER A 47 2.46 6.10 1.02
N GLY A 48 1.32 6.68 1.43
CA GLY A 48 1.17 7.35 2.70
C GLY A 48 2.29 8.36 2.97
N PRO A 49 3.06 8.19 4.07
CA PRO A 49 4.22 9.03 4.36
C PRO A 49 5.42 8.87 3.42
N GLY A 50 5.39 7.91 2.48
CA GLY A 50 6.43 7.70 1.47
C GLY A 50 7.76 7.19 2.02
N PHE A 51 7.73 6.34 3.02
CA PHE A 51 8.96 5.85 3.67
C PHE A 51 9.86 5.03 2.72
N LEU A 52 9.28 4.31 1.76
CA LEU A 52 10.01 3.52 0.78
C LEU A 52 10.84 4.41 -0.18
N LYS A 53 10.43 5.66 -0.43
CA LYS A 53 11.18 6.62 -1.25
C LYS A 53 12.61 6.87 -0.73
N SER A 54 12.84 6.67 0.58
CA SER A 54 14.18 6.73 1.17
C SER A 54 15.12 5.63 0.67
N ALA A 55 14.57 4.51 0.21
CA ALA A 55 15.33 3.38 -0.35
C ALA A 55 15.33 3.38 -1.88
N ILE A 56 14.32 3.98 -2.52
CA ILE A 56 14.17 4.11 -3.98
C ILE A 56 13.93 5.59 -4.32
N PRO A 57 14.97 6.42 -4.52
CA PRO A 57 14.81 7.88 -4.69
C PRO A 57 13.92 8.29 -5.88
N ASN A 58 13.91 7.50 -6.96
CA ASN A 58 13.11 7.77 -8.16
C ASN A 58 11.71 7.14 -8.13
N LEU A 59 11.28 6.60 -6.99
CA LEU A 59 9.95 6.04 -6.81
C LEU A 59 8.89 7.11 -7.02
N ILE A 60 7.90 6.82 -7.86
CA ILE A 60 6.71 7.65 -8.02
C ILE A 60 5.74 7.27 -6.92
N CYS A 61 5.59 8.11 -5.91
CA CYS A 61 4.69 7.88 -4.79
C CYS A 61 3.29 8.38 -5.13
N THR A 62 2.30 7.49 -5.02
CA THR A 62 0.90 7.84 -5.24
C THR A 62 0.04 7.44 -4.06
N ASP A 63 -0.98 8.25 -3.79
CA ASP A 63 -1.95 7.99 -2.72
C ASP A 63 -3.30 8.60 -3.08
N ILE A 64 -4.37 8.18 -2.42
CA ILE A 64 -5.69 8.81 -2.54
C ILE A 64 -5.73 10.15 -1.78
N GLU A 65 -4.89 10.31 -0.77
CA GLU A 65 -4.75 11.53 0.02
C GLU A 65 -3.45 12.26 -0.25
N ALA A 66 -3.48 13.59 -0.14
CA ALA A 66 -2.30 14.42 -0.29
C ALA A 66 -1.35 14.25 0.90
N GLY A 67 -0.07 14.05 0.61
CA GLY A 67 0.99 13.92 1.60
C GLY A 67 2.30 14.58 1.15
N PRO A 68 3.27 14.74 2.06
CA PRO A 68 4.50 15.49 1.78
C PRO A 68 5.40 14.82 0.73
N THR A 69 5.22 13.53 0.48
CA THR A 69 6.01 12.73 -0.47
C THR A 69 5.19 12.22 -1.64
N VAL A 70 3.87 12.49 -1.66
CA VAL A 70 2.96 12.05 -2.71
C VAL A 70 3.20 12.90 -3.97
N ASP A 71 3.63 12.25 -5.05
CA ASP A 71 3.91 12.90 -6.33
C ASP A 71 2.62 13.15 -7.12
N CYS A 72 1.62 12.25 -7.00
CA CYS A 72 0.29 12.44 -7.59
C CYS A 72 -0.81 11.71 -6.81
N LEU A 73 -2.00 12.32 -6.80
CA LEU A 73 -3.18 11.71 -6.21
C LEU A 73 -3.75 10.68 -7.18
N VAL A 74 -3.90 9.45 -6.73
CA VAL A 74 -4.36 8.32 -7.54
C VAL A 74 -5.27 7.43 -6.72
N ASP A 75 -6.45 7.17 -7.26
CA ASP A 75 -7.29 6.08 -6.81
C ASP A 75 -6.79 4.76 -7.44
N ALA A 76 -6.52 3.75 -6.62
CA ALA A 76 -6.05 2.45 -7.08
C ALA A 76 -7.04 1.77 -8.06
N ALA A 77 -8.34 2.07 -7.96
CA ALA A 77 -9.35 1.59 -8.91
C ALA A 77 -9.37 2.36 -10.24
N GLN A 78 -8.61 3.47 -10.37
CA GLN A 78 -8.62 4.36 -11.52
C GLN A 78 -7.20 4.83 -11.88
N LEU A 79 -6.31 3.91 -12.21
CA LEU A 79 -4.90 4.21 -12.49
C LEU A 79 -4.76 5.08 -13.76
N PRO A 80 -4.14 6.29 -13.68
CA PRO A 80 -4.03 7.22 -14.80
C PRO A 80 -2.80 6.97 -15.69
N PHE A 81 -2.19 5.79 -15.59
CA PHE A 81 -0.96 5.48 -16.32
C PHE A 81 -1.25 4.99 -17.74
N LYS A 82 -0.38 5.37 -18.67
CA LYS A 82 -0.46 4.91 -20.06
C LYS A 82 -0.20 3.41 -20.14
N ASN A 83 -0.78 2.75 -21.15
CA ASN A 83 -0.50 1.36 -21.41
C ASN A 83 1.01 1.11 -21.61
N ASN A 84 1.49 0.01 -21.04
CA ASN A 84 2.89 -0.41 -21.16
C ASN A 84 3.92 0.66 -20.73
N SER A 85 3.63 1.44 -19.68
CA SER A 85 4.50 2.53 -19.23
C SER A 85 5.19 2.27 -17.88
N VAL A 86 4.67 1.37 -17.07
CA VAL A 86 5.14 1.08 -15.71
C VAL A 86 5.89 -0.24 -15.68
N ASP A 87 7.05 -0.29 -15.04
CA ASP A 87 7.82 -1.52 -14.89
C ASP A 87 7.37 -2.33 -13.66
N ALA A 88 7.03 -1.63 -12.56
CA ALA A 88 6.39 -2.30 -11.42
C ALA A 88 5.48 -1.35 -10.63
N PHE A 89 4.36 -1.91 -10.15
CA PHE A 89 3.59 -1.35 -9.05
C PHE A 89 4.05 -1.98 -7.73
N ILE A 90 4.23 -1.14 -6.72
CA ILE A 90 4.66 -1.54 -5.38
C ILE A 90 3.61 -1.06 -4.39
N GLY A 91 3.33 -1.84 -3.35
CA GLY A 91 2.50 -1.44 -2.23
C GLY A 91 2.99 -2.07 -0.93
N VAL A 92 2.90 -1.33 0.15
CA VAL A 92 3.28 -1.78 1.49
C VAL A 92 2.13 -1.50 2.44
N ASP A 93 1.58 -2.55 3.02
CA ASP A 93 0.45 -2.48 3.95
C ASP A 93 -0.74 -1.68 3.37
N VAL A 94 -1.15 -1.96 2.12
CA VAL A 94 -2.16 -1.15 1.42
C VAL A 94 -3.25 -1.95 0.71
N LEU A 95 -2.95 -3.15 0.19
CA LEU A 95 -3.91 -3.91 -0.63
C LEU A 95 -5.19 -4.25 0.14
N HIS A 96 -5.05 -4.51 1.44
CA HIS A 96 -6.18 -4.82 2.33
C HIS A 96 -7.12 -3.62 2.57
N HIS A 97 -6.71 -2.40 2.21
CA HIS A 97 -7.55 -1.21 2.22
C HIS A 97 -8.29 -0.97 0.89
N PHE A 98 -7.97 -1.71 -0.18
CA PHE A 98 -8.64 -1.50 -1.45
C PHE A 98 -10.10 -1.96 -1.39
N ASP A 99 -11.02 -1.08 -1.75
CA ASP A 99 -12.44 -1.42 -1.90
C ASP A 99 -12.66 -2.36 -3.09
N GLN A 100 -11.92 -2.17 -4.17
CA GLN A 100 -12.02 -2.92 -5.42
C GLN A 100 -10.67 -3.48 -5.87
N PRO A 101 -10.09 -4.46 -5.18
CA PRO A 101 -8.76 -4.99 -5.53
C PRO A 101 -8.72 -5.60 -6.93
N GLY A 102 -9.79 -6.23 -7.39
CA GLY A 102 -9.90 -6.75 -8.75
C GLY A 102 -9.76 -5.67 -9.82
N ARG A 103 -10.35 -4.48 -9.57
CA ARG A 103 -10.25 -3.34 -10.47
C ARG A 103 -8.82 -2.80 -10.55
N PHE A 104 -8.11 -2.75 -9.42
CA PHE A 104 -6.69 -2.41 -9.41
C PHE A 104 -5.89 -3.36 -10.32
N PHE A 105 -6.04 -4.68 -10.16
CA PHE A 105 -5.30 -5.65 -10.97
C PHE A 105 -5.62 -5.53 -12.47
N GLU A 106 -6.87 -5.29 -12.81
CA GLU A 106 -7.28 -5.03 -14.19
C GLU A 106 -6.56 -3.81 -14.77
N MET A 107 -6.63 -2.67 -14.09
CA MET A 107 -6.00 -1.41 -14.53
C MET A 107 -4.47 -1.52 -14.59
N ALA A 108 -3.87 -2.17 -13.57
CA ALA A 108 -2.43 -2.40 -13.52
C ALA A 108 -1.96 -3.26 -14.69
N SER A 109 -2.71 -4.29 -15.09
CA SER A 109 -2.37 -5.15 -16.22
C SER A 109 -2.23 -4.39 -17.55
N HIS A 110 -3.01 -3.33 -17.74
CA HIS A 110 -2.91 -2.47 -18.93
C HIS A 110 -1.72 -1.51 -18.85
N SER A 111 -1.41 -1.02 -17.67
CA SER A 111 -0.34 -0.03 -17.45
C SER A 111 1.04 -0.66 -17.41
N LEU A 112 1.15 -1.92 -16.97
CA LEU A 112 2.40 -2.64 -16.91
C LEU A 112 2.97 -2.92 -18.29
N LYS A 113 4.30 -2.75 -18.41
CA LYS A 113 5.06 -3.23 -19.57
C LYS A 113 5.03 -4.75 -19.63
N PRO A 114 5.26 -5.37 -20.80
CA PRO A 114 5.48 -6.82 -20.90
C PRO A 114 6.60 -7.26 -19.94
N GLY A 115 6.29 -8.21 -19.05
CA GLY A 115 7.20 -8.65 -17.97
C GLY A 115 7.23 -7.75 -16.74
N GLY A 116 6.42 -6.69 -16.70
CA GLY A 116 6.23 -5.86 -15.53
C GLY A 116 5.63 -6.62 -14.34
N ARG A 117 5.76 -6.08 -13.14
CA ARG A 117 5.46 -6.79 -11.89
C ARG A 117 4.54 -6.00 -10.98
N ILE A 118 3.81 -6.72 -10.14
CA ILE A 118 3.12 -6.18 -8.96
C ILE A 118 3.81 -6.77 -7.74
N ILE A 119 4.25 -5.92 -6.81
CA ILE A 119 5.05 -6.28 -5.64
C ILE A 119 4.35 -5.71 -4.41
N PHE A 120 3.66 -6.56 -3.65
CA PHE A 120 3.04 -6.16 -2.40
C PHE A 120 3.70 -6.81 -1.19
N ALA A 121 3.83 -6.04 -0.12
CA ALA A 121 4.16 -6.51 1.21
C ALA A 121 2.96 -6.26 2.11
N GLU A 122 2.26 -7.34 2.49
CA GLU A 122 0.99 -7.28 3.21
C GLU A 122 1.07 -8.07 4.52
N PRO A 123 0.29 -7.68 5.55
CA PRO A 123 0.15 -8.47 6.75
C PRO A 123 -0.51 -9.80 6.43
N TRP A 124 0.12 -10.89 6.86
CA TRP A 124 -0.46 -12.21 6.67
C TRP A 124 -1.37 -12.60 7.83
N ALA A 125 -2.64 -12.85 7.51
CA ALA A 125 -3.67 -13.30 8.43
C ALA A 125 -3.67 -14.81 8.65
N GLY A 126 -2.57 -15.40 9.08
CA GLY A 126 -2.58 -16.76 9.63
C GLY A 126 -3.44 -16.83 10.90
N SER A 127 -3.71 -18.06 11.38
CA SER A 127 -4.60 -18.28 12.53
C SER A 127 -4.26 -17.44 13.76
N PHE A 128 -2.99 -17.21 14.04
CA PHE A 128 -2.53 -16.35 15.13
C PHE A 128 -2.69 -14.85 14.79
N GLY A 129 -2.37 -14.45 13.57
CA GLY A 129 -2.57 -13.09 13.08
C GLY A 129 -4.04 -12.68 13.15
N TYR A 130 -4.95 -13.55 12.72
CA TYR A 130 -6.39 -13.32 12.81
C TYR A 130 -6.87 -13.07 14.26
N LEU A 131 -6.40 -13.87 15.23
CA LEU A 131 -6.73 -13.66 16.64
C LEU A 131 -6.19 -12.32 17.15
N PHE A 132 -4.97 -11.96 16.75
CA PHE A 132 -4.36 -10.68 17.12
C PHE A 132 -5.17 -9.50 16.54
N TYR A 133 -5.50 -9.53 15.25
CA TYR A 133 -6.30 -8.49 14.61
C TYR A 133 -7.70 -8.39 15.22
N ARG A 134 -8.34 -9.51 15.54
CA ARG A 134 -9.69 -9.52 16.10
C ARG A 134 -9.78 -9.01 17.54
N PHE A 135 -8.75 -9.23 18.38
CA PHE A 135 -8.84 -8.97 19.82
C PHE A 135 -7.90 -7.89 20.33
N VAL A 136 -6.88 -7.52 19.58
CA VAL A 136 -5.82 -6.59 20.01
C VAL A 136 -5.70 -5.39 19.09
N HIS A 137 -5.94 -5.56 17.80
CA HIS A 137 -5.89 -4.48 16.82
C HIS A 137 -7.20 -3.67 16.88
N HIS A 138 -7.09 -2.37 16.68
CA HIS A 138 -8.22 -1.43 16.81
C HIS A 138 -8.94 -1.15 15.48
N GLU A 139 -8.51 -1.75 14.39
CA GLU A 139 -9.17 -1.67 13.09
C GLU A 139 -10.05 -2.92 12.89
N ASP A 140 -11.24 -2.71 12.34
CA ASP A 140 -12.15 -3.80 12.02
C ASP A 140 -11.53 -4.75 10.98
N CYS A 141 -11.58 -6.04 11.25
CA CYS A 141 -11.00 -7.07 10.41
C CYS A 141 -12.10 -7.99 9.87
N GLU A 142 -12.38 -7.89 8.58
CA GLU A 142 -13.36 -8.72 7.91
C GLU A 142 -12.70 -9.76 7.00
N ARG A 143 -13.12 -11.03 7.10
CA ARG A 143 -12.75 -12.06 6.12
C ARG A 143 -13.56 -11.89 4.86
N VAL A 144 -12.90 -11.61 3.77
CA VAL A 144 -13.52 -11.51 2.44
C VAL A 144 -13.57 -12.89 1.80
N GLN A 145 -14.78 -13.32 1.39
CA GLN A 145 -14.97 -14.64 0.73
C GLN A 145 -14.54 -14.59 -0.74
N THR A 146 -14.57 -13.41 -1.35
CA THR A 146 -14.26 -13.18 -2.76
C THR A 146 -13.26 -12.03 -2.88
N PRO A 147 -11.95 -12.33 -2.90
CA PRO A 147 -10.88 -11.33 -2.77
C PRO A 147 -10.80 -10.30 -3.92
N PHE A 148 -11.54 -10.52 -5.00
CA PHE A 148 -11.55 -9.62 -6.18
C PHE A 148 -12.82 -8.80 -6.34
N GLU A 149 -13.84 -9.03 -5.52
CA GLU A 149 -15.08 -8.24 -5.48
C GLU A 149 -14.96 -7.10 -4.47
N PRO A 150 -15.88 -6.09 -4.52
CA PRO A 150 -15.89 -5.03 -3.52
C PRO A 150 -15.88 -5.57 -2.09
N ALA A 151 -14.87 -5.17 -1.33
CA ALA A 151 -14.62 -5.72 0.00
C ALA A 151 -15.56 -5.14 1.06
N PHE A 152 -16.09 -3.94 0.83
CA PHE A 152 -16.85 -3.21 1.82
C PHE A 152 -18.19 -2.73 1.26
N THR A 153 -19.23 -2.76 2.11
CA THR A 153 -20.55 -2.21 1.81
C THR A 153 -20.79 -0.99 2.69
N GLY A 154 -21.03 0.18 2.06
CA GLY A 154 -21.34 1.44 2.77
C GLY A 154 -20.25 2.51 2.61
N ASP A 155 -20.49 3.68 3.24
CA ASP A 155 -19.54 4.81 3.24
C ASP A 155 -18.40 4.54 4.23
N LYS A 156 -17.38 3.78 3.81
CA LYS A 156 -16.15 3.58 4.58
C LYS A 156 -15.05 4.50 4.09
N SER A 157 -14.30 5.08 5.01
CA SER A 157 -13.03 5.74 4.73
C SER A 157 -11.99 4.68 4.28
N PRO A 158 -11.04 5.03 3.40
CA PRO A 158 -9.96 4.13 2.99
C PRO A 158 -9.16 3.51 4.15
N MET A 159 -9.20 4.15 5.35
CA MET A 159 -8.52 3.67 6.55
C MET A 159 -9.39 2.81 7.47
N ASP A 160 -10.69 2.65 7.17
CA ASP A 160 -11.65 2.02 8.07
C ASP A 160 -11.87 0.52 7.79
N GLY A 161 -11.16 -0.06 6.85
CA GLY A 161 -11.38 -1.44 6.46
C GLY A 161 -10.11 -2.25 6.28
N ASN A 162 -10.09 -3.41 6.88
CA ASN A 162 -9.09 -4.44 6.62
C ASN A 162 -9.78 -5.65 6.00
N ALA A 163 -9.63 -5.80 4.68
CA ALA A 163 -10.00 -7.02 4.01
C ALA A 163 -8.87 -8.05 4.18
N MET A 164 -9.11 -9.08 4.97
CA MET A 164 -8.16 -10.19 5.07
C MET A 164 -8.42 -11.16 3.92
N ILE A 165 -7.49 -11.21 3.00
CA ILE A 165 -7.47 -12.11 1.85
C ILE A 165 -6.77 -13.42 2.22
#